data_73dc4b2a6e6dab79e6d9cd27895cfe95
#
_entry.id   73dc4b2a6e6dab79e6d9cd27895cfe95
#
_cell.length_a   1.000
_cell.length_b   1.000
_cell.length_c   1.000
_cell.angle_alpha   90.00
_cell.angle_beta   90.00
_cell.angle_gamma   90.00
#
_symmetry.space_group_name_H-M   'P 1'
#
loop_
_entity.id
_entity.type
_entity.pdbx_description
1 polymer ?
#
loop_
_entity_poly.entity_id
_entity_poly.type
_entity_poly.pdbx_seq_one_letter_code
_entity_poly.pdbx_strand_id
1 'polypeptide(L)'
;MIAVAIVGIAAQFGSSAGVSWIISAMYITTAVCAPMAGRLGALLGARRVFVAGLVLVAVGSLAGMFAPTVPALIASYVVLAIGISVHMPNAMTMVRTYADRYRRQSRTALTTLVMCGQSTAALGPTLGGLLVGTFGWHSILWVNLPVVALSAIAVLRVDLGGDRAARLNGRDALRALDVLGIGLFLIAITSTMLWLVSLRAQPRWWLLPVAVVFLLLFVVWERRASEPFIDVRALARNRALSATLGRTLVTYSCFYLIFFGIPQWLQYSRGMTAIQAGLTMLPVAGMSVVATMLGARTYKRFGPRATLLIGTFALCVGGVLIALVESSTAPLAVLALVALVLGIPNGFNNIGNQNLVNSVTTIEEVGTAIGMYRTAAFIGANLAVVTLQITAGDVVDDAGLHRTGWFIAAVSLLLLVGIGFSQHMGRATPSAFTGR
;
A
#
# COMPACT_ATOMS: atom_id res chain seq x y z
N MET A 1 0.91 11.93 -1.45
CA MET A 1 1.50 13.19 -0.93
C MET A 1 3.01 13.09 -0.79
N ILE A 2 3.57 12.14 -0.03
CA ILE A 2 5.03 12.04 0.22
C ILE A 2 5.88 11.95 -1.08
N ALA A 3 5.38 11.30 -2.13
CA ALA A 3 6.07 11.17 -3.41
C ALA A 3 6.48 12.52 -4.05
N VAL A 4 5.67 13.55 -3.84
CA VAL A 4 5.93 14.92 -4.33
C VAL A 4 6.77 15.71 -3.33
N ALA A 5 6.61 15.44 -2.03
CA ALA A 5 7.33 16.13 -0.96
C ALA A 5 8.83 15.72 -0.86
N ILE A 6 9.18 14.52 -1.36
CA ILE A 6 10.54 13.98 -1.29
C ILE A 6 11.59 14.94 -1.82
N VAL A 7 11.31 15.61 -2.92
CA VAL A 7 12.23 16.55 -3.55
C VAL A 7 12.52 17.73 -2.61
N GLY A 8 11.48 18.31 -2.00
CA GLY A 8 11.62 19.39 -1.02
C GLY A 8 12.32 18.95 0.26
N ILE A 9 12.05 17.73 0.74
CA ILE A 9 12.74 17.15 1.91
C ILE A 9 14.23 16.95 1.59
N ALA A 10 14.56 16.37 0.44
CA ALA A 10 15.94 16.15 0.02
C ALA A 10 16.70 17.47 -0.13
N ALA A 11 16.05 18.52 -0.65
CA ALA A 11 16.67 19.84 -0.76
C ALA A 11 17.01 20.44 0.63
N GLN A 12 16.17 20.22 1.63
CA GLN A 12 16.41 20.73 2.98
C GLN A 12 17.51 19.96 3.73
N PHE A 13 17.53 18.63 3.61
CA PHE A 13 18.45 17.77 4.37
C PHE A 13 19.73 17.38 3.61
N GLY A 14 19.87 17.79 2.33
CA GLY A 14 21.07 17.56 1.53
C GLY A 14 21.36 16.10 1.16
N SER A 15 20.39 15.18 1.29
CA SER A 15 20.56 13.76 1.01
C SER A 15 19.31 13.12 0.42
N SER A 16 19.38 12.71 -0.84
CA SER A 16 18.31 11.98 -1.51
C SER A 16 18.20 10.51 -1.02
N ALA A 17 19.35 9.86 -0.80
CA ALA A 17 19.40 8.47 -0.34
C ALA A 17 18.79 8.28 1.06
N GLY A 18 19.10 9.19 2.00
CA GLY A 18 18.52 9.16 3.34
C GLY A 18 17.00 9.39 3.34
N VAL A 19 16.51 10.25 2.46
CA VAL A 19 15.09 10.62 2.37
C VAL A 19 14.24 9.46 1.82
N SER A 20 14.75 8.65 0.91
CA SER A 20 14.07 7.46 0.42
C SER A 20 13.75 6.45 1.52
N TRP A 21 14.55 6.43 2.60
CA TRP A 21 14.31 5.59 3.77
C TRP A 21 13.05 5.99 4.55
N ILE A 22 12.58 7.22 4.44
CA ILE A 22 11.32 7.66 5.06
C ILE A 22 10.16 6.82 4.49
N ILE A 23 10.12 6.66 3.17
CA ILE A 23 9.08 5.85 2.50
C ILE A 23 9.24 4.37 2.87
N SER A 24 10.47 3.85 2.81
CA SER A 24 10.74 2.45 3.14
C SER A 24 10.34 2.12 4.57
N ALA A 25 10.75 2.94 5.54
CA ALA A 25 10.39 2.74 6.95
C ALA A 25 8.87 2.80 7.17
N MET A 26 8.18 3.74 6.54
CA MET A 26 6.73 3.85 6.61
C MET A 26 6.04 2.58 6.07
N TYR A 27 6.44 2.06 4.91
CA TYR A 27 5.80 0.89 4.32
C TYR A 27 6.20 -0.42 5.00
N ILE A 28 7.44 -0.58 5.48
CA ILE A 28 7.84 -1.72 6.33
C ILE A 28 6.96 -1.75 7.58
N THR A 29 6.87 -0.62 8.28
CA THR A 29 6.05 -0.51 9.49
C THR A 29 4.59 -0.84 9.20
N THR A 30 4.03 -0.30 8.11
CA THR A 30 2.64 -0.56 7.72
C THR A 30 2.44 -2.04 7.34
N ALA A 31 3.38 -2.66 6.63
CA ALA A 31 3.32 -4.08 6.26
C ALA A 31 3.30 -5.01 7.49
N VAL A 32 4.05 -4.65 8.53
CA VAL A 32 4.09 -5.37 9.80
C VAL A 32 2.84 -5.11 10.64
N CYS A 33 2.38 -3.87 10.73
CA CYS A 33 1.25 -3.51 11.60
C CYS A 33 -0.12 -3.87 11.01
N ALA A 34 -0.26 -3.95 9.67
CA ALA A 34 -1.55 -4.16 9.01
C ALA A 34 -2.26 -5.47 9.43
N PRO A 35 -1.60 -6.64 9.49
CA PRO A 35 -2.26 -7.88 9.93
C PRO A 35 -2.67 -7.84 11.40
N MET A 36 -1.90 -7.13 12.25
CA MET A 36 -2.18 -7.01 13.68
C MET A 36 -3.38 -6.12 13.97
N ALA A 37 -3.65 -5.15 13.11
CA ALA A 37 -4.62 -4.09 13.36
C ALA A 37 -6.03 -4.62 13.66
N GLY A 38 -6.45 -5.68 12.94
CA GLY A 38 -7.72 -6.35 13.19
C GLY A 38 -7.76 -7.10 14.51
N ARG A 39 -6.67 -7.80 14.87
CA ARG A 39 -6.55 -8.52 16.14
C ARG A 39 -6.53 -7.58 17.33
N LEU A 40 -5.77 -6.49 17.25
CA LEU A 40 -5.78 -5.45 18.27
C LEU A 40 -7.19 -4.91 18.51
N GLY A 41 -7.95 -4.66 17.43
CA GLY A 41 -9.33 -4.22 17.54
C GLY A 41 -10.26 -5.23 18.21
N ALA A 42 -10.08 -6.53 17.92
CA ALA A 42 -10.84 -7.60 18.57
C ALA A 42 -10.51 -7.75 20.07
N LEU A 43 -9.23 -7.59 20.43
CA LEU A 43 -8.75 -7.77 21.80
C LEU A 43 -9.00 -6.57 22.70
N LEU A 44 -8.73 -5.36 22.21
CA LEU A 44 -8.74 -4.12 22.98
C LEU A 44 -9.99 -3.26 22.73
N GLY A 45 -10.79 -3.63 21.73
CA GLY A 45 -11.93 -2.87 21.27
C GLY A 45 -11.60 -1.96 20.08
N ALA A 46 -12.38 -2.07 19.00
CA ALA A 46 -12.10 -1.39 17.73
C ALA A 46 -12.06 0.15 17.87
N ARG A 47 -12.93 0.73 18.69
CA ARG A 47 -12.97 2.17 18.96
C ARG A 47 -11.72 2.66 19.68
N ARG A 48 -11.28 1.94 20.73
CA ARG A 48 -10.08 2.31 21.50
C ARG A 48 -8.83 2.27 20.64
N VAL A 49 -8.67 1.20 19.86
CA VAL A 49 -7.54 1.01 18.94
C VAL A 49 -7.55 2.08 17.84
N PHE A 50 -8.72 2.42 17.30
CA PHE A 50 -8.88 3.50 16.32
C PHE A 50 -8.46 4.85 16.89
N VAL A 51 -8.93 5.22 18.09
CA VAL A 51 -8.58 6.48 18.75
C VAL A 51 -7.11 6.52 19.12
N ALA A 52 -6.53 5.44 19.64
CA ALA A 52 -5.10 5.33 19.88
C ALA A 52 -4.29 5.53 18.58
N GLY A 53 -4.77 4.98 17.47
CA GLY A 53 -4.19 5.21 16.14
C GLY A 53 -4.23 6.69 15.74
N LEU A 54 -5.34 7.41 16.00
CA LEU A 54 -5.44 8.85 15.74
C LEU A 54 -4.41 9.64 16.56
N VAL A 55 -4.22 9.29 17.83
CA VAL A 55 -3.20 9.93 18.69
C VAL A 55 -1.80 9.69 18.13
N LEU A 56 -1.48 8.45 17.69
CA LEU A 56 -0.18 8.15 17.09
C LEU A 56 0.04 8.93 15.78
N VAL A 57 -0.99 9.07 14.93
CA VAL A 57 -0.90 9.92 13.73
C VAL A 57 -0.64 11.38 14.10
N ALA A 58 -1.31 11.92 15.10
CA ALA A 58 -1.08 13.29 15.56
C ALA A 58 0.34 13.47 16.10
N VAL A 59 0.79 12.58 16.98
CA VAL A 59 2.14 12.61 17.58
C VAL A 59 3.21 12.48 16.50
N GLY A 60 3.08 11.49 15.58
CA GLY A 60 4.01 11.32 14.48
C GLY A 60 4.05 12.53 13.54
N SER A 61 2.87 13.12 13.24
CA SER A 61 2.79 14.32 12.41
C SER A 61 3.46 15.53 13.09
N LEU A 62 3.18 15.78 14.36
CA LEU A 62 3.81 16.86 15.12
C LEU A 62 5.32 16.66 15.24
N ALA A 63 5.77 15.47 15.63
CA ALA A 63 7.20 15.16 15.74
C ALA A 63 7.93 15.35 14.40
N GLY A 64 7.29 14.95 13.28
CA GLY A 64 7.87 15.10 11.94
C GLY A 64 7.97 16.55 11.48
N MET A 65 7.05 17.42 11.88
CA MET A 65 7.10 18.86 11.55
C MET A 65 8.34 19.55 12.16
N PHE A 66 8.77 19.10 13.31
CA PHE A 66 9.89 19.69 14.06
C PHE A 66 11.15 18.81 14.00
N ALA A 67 11.20 17.81 13.11
CA ALA A 67 12.32 16.89 13.00
C ALA A 67 13.59 17.61 12.53
N PRO A 68 14.68 17.67 13.33
CA PRO A 68 15.91 18.39 12.96
C PRO A 68 16.82 17.59 12.01
N THR A 69 16.58 16.28 11.88
CA THR A 69 17.43 15.37 11.09
C THR A 69 16.57 14.33 10.36
N VAL A 70 17.13 13.73 9.29
CA VAL A 70 16.47 12.64 8.55
C VAL A 70 16.14 11.43 9.45
N PRO A 71 17.01 10.93 10.34
CA PRO A 71 16.64 9.87 11.27
C PRO A 71 15.46 10.21 12.18
N ALA A 72 15.38 11.45 12.70
CA ALA A 72 14.26 11.91 13.49
C ALA A 72 12.96 11.94 12.67
N LEU A 73 13.05 12.37 11.41
CA LEU A 73 11.93 12.35 10.49
C LEU A 73 11.49 10.92 10.17
N ILE A 74 12.41 9.98 9.94
CA ILE A 74 12.10 8.55 9.76
C ILE A 74 11.37 8.01 10.99
N ALA A 75 11.86 8.27 12.20
CA ALA A 75 11.22 7.83 13.43
C ALA A 75 9.78 8.37 13.57
N SER A 76 9.55 9.63 13.22
CA SER A 76 8.22 10.23 13.22
C SER A 76 7.27 9.54 12.22
N TYR A 77 7.75 9.19 11.03
CA TYR A 77 6.97 8.44 10.04
C TYR A 77 6.71 6.99 10.45
N VAL A 78 7.57 6.36 11.22
CA VAL A 78 7.31 5.04 11.84
C VAL A 78 6.14 5.14 12.81
N VAL A 79 6.14 6.13 13.72
CA VAL A 79 5.03 6.37 14.66
C VAL A 79 3.72 6.64 13.91
N LEU A 80 3.76 7.50 12.89
CA LEU A 80 2.63 7.81 12.03
C LEU A 80 2.11 6.56 11.30
N ALA A 81 2.98 5.71 10.78
CA ALA A 81 2.62 4.49 10.07
C ALA A 81 1.95 3.45 10.98
N ILE A 82 2.39 3.30 12.23
CA ILE A 82 1.70 2.47 13.23
C ILE A 82 0.26 2.97 13.40
N GLY A 83 0.07 4.27 13.57
CA GLY A 83 -1.25 4.89 13.71
C GLY A 83 -2.13 4.67 12.49
N ILE A 84 -1.63 4.90 11.27
CA ILE A 84 -2.38 4.71 10.03
C ILE A 84 -2.82 3.26 9.84
N SER A 85 -1.96 2.30 10.20
CA SER A 85 -2.20 0.88 9.96
C SER A 85 -3.46 0.35 10.63
N VAL A 86 -3.84 0.90 11.79
CA VAL A 86 -4.98 0.42 12.57
C VAL A 86 -6.32 1.01 12.15
N HIS A 87 -6.35 2.08 11.34
CA HIS A 87 -7.59 2.81 11.06
C HIS A 87 -8.58 1.99 10.23
N MET A 88 -8.16 1.47 9.07
CA MET A 88 -9.11 0.85 8.13
C MET A 88 -9.77 -0.42 8.67
N PRO A 89 -9.04 -1.40 9.28
CA PRO A 89 -9.66 -2.58 9.84
C PRO A 89 -10.63 -2.25 10.96
N ASN A 90 -10.24 -1.33 11.86
CA ASN A 90 -11.08 -0.95 13.00
C ASN A 90 -12.28 -0.10 12.58
N ALA A 91 -12.14 0.78 11.57
CA ALA A 91 -13.28 1.49 10.99
C ALA A 91 -14.32 0.53 10.40
N MET A 92 -13.88 -0.50 9.66
CA MET A 92 -14.77 -1.54 9.12
C MET A 92 -15.49 -2.30 10.25
N THR A 93 -14.78 -2.64 11.31
CA THR A 93 -15.36 -3.31 12.49
C THR A 93 -16.39 -2.42 13.18
N MET A 94 -16.08 -1.14 13.40
CA MET A 94 -17.04 -0.19 13.98
C MET A 94 -18.31 -0.02 13.14
N VAL A 95 -18.18 0.07 11.81
CA VAL A 95 -19.32 0.15 10.89
C VAL A 95 -20.21 -1.10 10.99
N ARG A 96 -19.61 -2.29 11.06
CA ARG A 96 -20.36 -3.54 11.24
C ARG A 96 -21.08 -3.57 12.61
N THR A 97 -20.36 -3.29 13.68
CA THR A 97 -20.93 -3.25 15.04
C THR A 97 -22.11 -2.27 15.15
N TYR A 98 -21.98 -1.09 14.53
CA TYR A 98 -23.07 -0.11 14.46
C TYR A 98 -24.28 -0.64 13.67
N ALA A 99 -24.02 -1.23 12.50
CA ALA A 99 -25.06 -1.78 11.65
C ALA A 99 -25.84 -2.92 12.34
N ASP A 100 -25.13 -3.82 13.02
CA ASP A 100 -25.71 -4.94 13.77
C ASP A 100 -26.57 -4.43 14.95
N ARG A 101 -26.07 -3.43 15.69
CA ARG A 101 -26.80 -2.82 16.81
C ARG A 101 -28.12 -2.20 16.38
N TYR A 102 -28.09 -1.45 15.28
CA TYR A 102 -29.29 -0.74 14.79
C TYR A 102 -30.05 -1.50 13.70
N ARG A 103 -29.75 -2.79 13.52
CA ARG A 103 -30.35 -3.69 12.51
C ARG A 103 -30.37 -3.09 11.10
N ARG A 104 -29.27 -2.42 10.71
CA ARG A 104 -29.09 -1.80 9.40
C ARG A 104 -28.10 -2.60 8.54
N GLN A 105 -28.18 -2.43 7.23
CA GLN A 105 -27.23 -3.05 6.32
C GLN A 105 -25.91 -2.27 6.30
N SER A 106 -24.79 -2.95 6.60
CA SER A 106 -23.44 -2.35 6.60
C SER A 106 -22.82 -2.21 5.20
N ARG A 107 -23.37 -2.91 4.20
CA ARG A 107 -22.75 -3.04 2.86
C ARG A 107 -22.44 -1.70 2.19
N THR A 108 -23.41 -0.79 2.15
CA THR A 108 -23.21 0.52 1.50
C THR A 108 -22.14 1.34 2.22
N ALA A 109 -22.18 1.41 3.55
CA ALA A 109 -21.21 2.16 4.35
C ALA A 109 -19.79 1.58 4.20
N LEU A 110 -19.63 0.26 4.21
CA LEU A 110 -18.33 -0.39 3.98
C LEU A 110 -17.80 -0.12 2.57
N THR A 111 -18.67 -0.19 1.56
CA THR A 111 -18.29 0.13 0.17
C THR A 111 -17.85 1.60 0.05
N THR A 112 -18.60 2.53 0.63
CA THR A 112 -18.25 3.96 0.64
C THR A 112 -16.90 4.19 1.32
N LEU A 113 -16.65 3.55 2.47
CA LEU A 113 -15.38 3.64 3.19
C LEU A 113 -14.19 3.21 2.32
N VAL A 114 -14.34 2.07 1.63
CA VAL A 114 -13.29 1.57 0.71
C VAL A 114 -13.09 2.52 -0.47
N MET A 115 -14.18 2.98 -1.09
CA MET A 115 -14.11 3.91 -2.23
C MET A 115 -13.45 5.23 -1.84
N CYS A 116 -13.82 5.83 -0.72
CA CYS A 116 -13.17 7.04 -0.21
C CYS A 116 -11.67 6.84 0.02
N GLY A 117 -11.28 5.71 0.64
CA GLY A 117 -9.87 5.38 0.85
C GLY A 117 -9.07 5.28 -0.46
N GLN A 118 -9.61 4.60 -1.47
CA GLN A 118 -8.97 4.44 -2.77
C GLN A 118 -8.90 5.75 -3.56
N SER A 119 -9.97 6.54 -3.53
CA SER A 119 -9.99 7.86 -4.19
C SER A 119 -8.97 8.81 -3.56
N THR A 120 -8.88 8.85 -2.24
CA THR A 120 -7.89 9.66 -1.51
C THR A 120 -6.46 9.21 -1.83
N ALA A 121 -6.22 7.90 -1.92
CA ALA A 121 -4.90 7.38 -2.29
C ALA A 121 -4.52 7.79 -3.72
N ALA A 122 -5.44 7.69 -4.67
CA ALA A 122 -5.21 8.07 -6.06
C ALA A 122 -4.96 9.58 -6.22
N LEU A 123 -5.69 10.42 -5.47
CA LEU A 123 -5.50 11.88 -5.46
C LEU A 123 -4.26 12.33 -4.66
N GLY A 124 -3.56 11.40 -3.99
CA GLY A 124 -2.42 11.70 -3.12
C GLY A 124 -1.35 12.60 -3.73
N PRO A 125 -0.83 12.34 -4.94
CA PRO A 125 0.17 13.22 -5.59
C PRO A 125 -0.38 14.61 -5.89
N THR A 126 -1.61 14.73 -6.38
CA THR A 126 -2.23 16.01 -6.71
C THR A 126 -2.45 16.87 -5.46
N LEU A 127 -3.07 16.29 -4.43
CA LEU A 127 -3.26 16.97 -3.15
C LEU A 127 -1.92 17.31 -2.49
N GLY A 128 -0.96 16.38 -2.57
CA GLY A 128 0.40 16.60 -2.08
C GLY A 128 1.11 17.71 -2.83
N GLY A 129 0.96 17.78 -4.16
CA GLY A 129 1.53 18.83 -4.99
C GLY A 129 1.00 20.22 -4.63
N LEU A 130 -0.32 20.34 -4.46
CA LEU A 130 -0.95 21.58 -4.02
C LEU A 130 -0.46 22.01 -2.64
N LEU A 131 -0.47 21.09 -1.66
CA LEU A 131 -0.04 21.39 -0.29
C LEU A 131 1.45 21.77 -0.24
N VAL A 132 2.30 20.97 -0.87
CA VAL A 132 3.75 21.20 -0.87
C VAL A 132 4.11 22.49 -1.60
N GLY A 133 3.47 22.76 -2.73
CA GLY A 133 3.76 23.94 -3.53
C GLY A 133 3.26 25.25 -2.92
N THR A 134 2.21 25.21 -2.08
CA THR A 134 1.67 26.41 -1.40
C THR A 134 2.27 26.64 -0.02
N PHE A 135 2.50 25.56 0.75
CA PHE A 135 2.84 25.63 2.18
C PHE A 135 4.15 24.89 2.52
N GLY A 136 4.88 24.40 1.51
CA GLY A 136 6.09 23.61 1.71
C GLY A 136 5.81 22.16 2.13
N TRP A 137 6.87 21.32 2.17
CA TRP A 137 6.73 19.88 2.42
C TRP A 137 6.17 19.53 3.81
N HIS A 138 6.33 20.41 4.82
CA HIS A 138 5.74 20.19 6.16
C HIS A 138 4.22 20.09 6.13
N SER A 139 3.58 20.63 5.09
CA SER A 139 2.13 20.64 4.94
C SER A 139 1.52 19.24 4.87
N ILE A 140 2.25 18.25 4.35
CA ILE A 140 1.77 16.86 4.30
C ILE A 140 1.66 16.21 5.69
N LEU A 141 2.31 16.79 6.69
CA LEU A 141 2.22 16.36 8.08
C LEU A 141 1.12 17.12 8.83
N TRP A 142 1.13 18.47 8.80
CA TRP A 142 0.15 19.23 9.56
C TRP A 142 -1.28 19.05 9.04
N VAL A 143 -1.50 18.73 7.76
CA VAL A 143 -2.85 18.45 7.23
C VAL A 143 -3.51 17.25 7.92
N ASN A 144 -2.74 16.34 8.50
CA ASN A 144 -3.27 15.22 9.27
C ASN A 144 -3.97 15.70 10.56
N LEU A 145 -3.54 16.80 11.17
CA LEU A 145 -4.05 17.25 12.49
C LEU A 145 -5.54 17.61 12.45
N PRO A 146 -6.03 18.46 11.52
CA PRO A 146 -7.47 18.74 11.43
C PRO A 146 -8.27 17.49 11.05
N VAL A 147 -7.72 16.60 10.18
CA VAL A 147 -8.39 15.34 9.82
C VAL A 147 -8.51 14.42 11.03
N VAL A 148 -7.44 14.30 11.83
CA VAL A 148 -7.44 13.54 13.09
C VAL A 148 -8.45 14.11 14.08
N ALA A 149 -8.48 15.44 14.27
CA ALA A 149 -9.42 16.08 15.17
C ALA A 149 -10.88 15.84 14.77
N LEU A 150 -11.21 16.03 13.49
CA LEU A 150 -12.55 15.76 12.96
C LEU A 150 -12.94 14.28 13.10
N SER A 151 -12.01 13.37 12.81
CA SER A 151 -12.22 11.93 12.94
C SER A 151 -12.43 11.52 14.40
N ALA A 152 -11.65 12.09 15.32
CA ALA A 152 -11.80 11.84 16.76
C ALA A 152 -13.17 12.33 17.25
N ILE A 153 -13.57 13.55 16.91
CA ILE A 153 -14.87 14.11 17.27
C ILE A 153 -16.00 13.21 16.73
N ALA A 154 -15.92 12.79 15.47
CA ALA A 154 -16.93 11.94 14.86
C ALA A 154 -17.04 10.60 15.59
N VAL A 155 -15.91 9.91 15.84
CA VAL A 155 -15.90 8.59 16.49
C VAL A 155 -16.33 8.68 17.96
N LEU A 156 -15.97 9.76 18.66
CA LEU A 156 -16.34 9.94 20.07
C LEU A 156 -17.85 10.24 20.26
N ARG A 157 -18.51 10.82 19.25
CA ARG A 157 -19.95 11.12 19.28
C ARG A 157 -20.84 9.93 18.92
N VAL A 158 -20.30 8.89 18.25
CA VAL A 158 -21.09 7.71 17.87
C VAL A 158 -21.23 6.76 19.07
N ASP A 159 -22.47 6.41 19.41
CA ASP A 159 -22.74 5.38 20.42
C ASP A 159 -22.65 3.97 19.77
N LEU A 160 -21.56 3.29 20.02
CA LEU A 160 -21.30 1.91 19.58
C LEU A 160 -21.76 0.85 20.60
N GLY A 161 -22.29 1.28 21.74
CA GLY A 161 -22.84 0.39 22.78
C GLY A 161 -21.83 -0.37 23.64
N GLY A 162 -20.70 0.27 23.87
CA GLY A 162 -19.58 -0.31 24.62
C GLY A 162 -18.68 -1.16 23.74
N ASP A 163 -17.38 -0.95 23.87
CA ASP A 163 -16.36 -1.82 23.24
C ASP A 163 -16.45 -3.19 23.91
N ARG A 164 -16.85 -4.22 23.15
CA ARG A 164 -16.72 -5.61 23.57
C ARG A 164 -15.24 -6.01 23.46
N ALA A 165 -14.40 -5.46 24.33
CA ALA A 165 -13.05 -5.92 24.47
C ALA A 165 -13.08 -7.31 25.12
N ALA A 166 -12.38 -8.27 24.57
CA ALA A 166 -12.10 -9.50 25.28
C ALA A 166 -11.32 -9.12 26.56
N ARG A 167 -11.80 -9.54 27.72
CA ARG A 167 -11.08 -9.35 29.00
C ARG A 167 -9.90 -10.33 29.04
N LEU A 168 -8.85 -10.04 28.29
CA LEU A 168 -7.61 -10.81 28.29
C LEU A 168 -6.61 -10.19 29.27
N ASN A 169 -5.91 -11.05 30.01
CA ASN A 169 -4.73 -10.65 30.76
C ASN A 169 -3.64 -10.20 29.78
N GLY A 170 -2.74 -9.29 30.21
CA GLY A 170 -1.71 -8.74 29.33
C GLY A 170 -0.81 -9.82 28.67
N ARG A 171 -0.57 -10.95 29.33
CA ARG A 171 0.18 -12.09 28.76
C ARG A 171 -0.57 -12.80 27.64
N ASP A 172 -1.88 -12.95 27.78
CA ASP A 172 -2.71 -13.61 26.76
C ASP A 172 -2.87 -12.69 25.53
N ALA A 173 -2.95 -11.37 25.75
CA ALA A 173 -2.93 -10.39 24.68
C ALA A 173 -1.61 -10.40 23.89
N LEU A 174 -0.46 -10.52 24.58
CA LEU A 174 0.85 -10.62 23.92
C LEU A 174 1.02 -11.93 23.15
N ARG A 175 0.49 -13.06 23.66
CA ARG A 175 0.48 -14.34 22.94
C ARG A 175 -0.43 -14.28 21.71
N ALA A 176 -1.60 -13.67 21.84
CA ALA A 176 -2.55 -13.51 20.74
C ALA A 176 -2.00 -12.57 19.63
N LEU A 177 -1.01 -11.72 19.91
CA LEU A 177 -0.37 -10.85 18.93
C LEU A 177 0.82 -11.51 18.21
N ASP A 178 1.29 -12.65 18.69
CA ASP A 178 2.49 -13.31 18.14
C ASP A 178 3.70 -12.36 17.99
N VAL A 179 4.09 -11.74 19.10
CA VAL A 179 5.17 -10.73 19.11
C VAL A 179 6.48 -11.28 18.55
N LEU A 180 6.76 -12.59 18.76
CA LEU A 180 7.97 -13.22 18.24
C LEU A 180 7.91 -13.37 16.71
N GLY A 181 6.78 -13.83 16.16
CA GLY A 181 6.56 -13.91 14.71
C GLY A 181 6.71 -12.54 14.04
N ILE A 182 6.14 -11.51 14.65
CA ILE A 182 6.28 -10.10 14.19
C ILE A 182 7.75 -9.67 14.20
N GLY A 183 8.48 -9.93 15.28
CA GLY A 183 9.91 -9.59 15.40
C GLY A 183 10.76 -10.27 14.33
N LEU A 184 10.55 -11.57 14.12
CA LEU A 184 11.23 -12.35 13.09
C LEU A 184 10.92 -11.81 11.67
N PHE A 185 9.65 -11.51 11.38
CA PHE A 185 9.22 -10.93 10.12
C PHE A 185 9.84 -9.56 9.89
N LEU A 186 9.83 -8.68 10.91
CA LEU A 186 10.41 -7.34 10.83
C LEU A 186 11.91 -7.41 10.51
N ILE A 187 12.66 -8.27 11.20
CA ILE A 187 14.10 -8.43 10.94
C ILE A 187 14.33 -8.99 9.53
N ALA A 188 13.59 -10.02 9.12
CA ALA A 188 13.71 -10.61 7.80
C ALA A 188 13.46 -9.59 6.67
N ILE A 189 12.34 -8.84 6.76
CA ILE A 189 11.98 -7.88 5.71
C ILE A 189 12.94 -6.69 5.69
N THR A 190 13.32 -6.17 6.86
CA THR A 190 14.27 -5.04 6.96
C THR A 190 15.65 -5.44 6.42
N SER A 191 16.16 -6.61 6.79
CA SER A 191 17.45 -7.11 6.29
C SER A 191 17.41 -7.33 4.78
N THR A 192 16.30 -7.86 4.24
CA THR A 192 16.11 -8.01 2.78
C THR A 192 16.16 -6.65 2.08
N MET A 193 15.45 -5.64 2.60
CA MET A 193 15.41 -4.30 2.01
C MET A 193 16.77 -3.60 2.09
N LEU A 194 17.46 -3.70 3.23
CA LEU A 194 18.80 -3.17 3.41
C LEU A 194 19.80 -3.82 2.42
N TRP A 195 19.71 -5.14 2.25
CA TRP A 195 20.53 -5.85 1.27
C TRP A 195 20.28 -5.35 -0.15
N LEU A 196 19.02 -5.30 -0.58
CA LEU A 196 18.64 -4.84 -1.92
C LEU A 196 19.12 -3.41 -2.20
N VAL A 197 18.94 -2.48 -1.26
CA VAL A 197 19.46 -1.10 -1.39
C VAL A 197 20.98 -1.07 -1.49
N SER A 198 21.68 -1.94 -0.72
CA SER A 198 23.14 -2.00 -0.74
C SER A 198 23.74 -2.44 -2.07
N LEU A 199 22.98 -3.17 -2.90
CA LEU A 199 23.45 -3.67 -4.22
C LEU A 199 23.90 -2.55 -5.17
N ARG A 200 23.44 -1.33 -4.95
CA ARG A 200 23.74 -0.19 -5.80
C ARG A 200 25.12 0.41 -5.56
N ALA A 201 25.56 0.50 -4.31
CA ALA A 201 26.81 1.18 -3.95
C ALA A 201 27.91 0.20 -3.51
N GLN A 202 27.72 -0.40 -2.35
CA GLN A 202 28.62 -1.42 -1.79
C GLN A 202 27.77 -2.59 -1.27
N PRO A 203 27.69 -3.71 -2.02
CA PRO A 203 26.87 -4.85 -1.66
C PRO A 203 27.25 -5.42 -0.29
N ARG A 204 26.32 -5.33 0.65
CA ARG A 204 26.47 -5.89 2.01
C ARG A 204 25.98 -7.31 2.04
N TRP A 205 26.76 -8.23 1.47
CA TRP A 205 26.37 -9.64 1.30
C TRP A 205 26.01 -10.35 2.61
N TRP A 206 26.52 -9.90 3.75
CA TRP A 206 26.17 -10.45 5.07
C TRP A 206 24.70 -10.25 5.46
N LEU A 207 24.01 -9.29 4.88
CA LEU A 207 22.58 -9.06 5.12
C LEU A 207 21.70 -10.16 4.49
N LEU A 208 22.15 -10.76 3.38
CA LEU A 208 21.40 -11.82 2.72
C LEU A 208 21.24 -13.07 3.59
N PRO A 209 22.31 -13.67 4.17
CA PRO A 209 22.14 -14.78 5.09
C PRO A 209 21.33 -14.40 6.33
N VAL A 210 21.44 -13.19 6.87
CA VAL A 210 20.60 -12.71 7.96
C VAL A 210 19.13 -12.73 7.53
N ALA A 211 18.79 -12.15 6.39
CA ALA A 211 17.42 -12.15 5.86
C ALA A 211 16.86 -13.58 5.69
N VAL A 212 17.66 -14.48 5.09
CA VAL A 212 17.25 -15.88 4.86
C VAL A 212 17.06 -16.62 6.18
N VAL A 213 17.99 -16.50 7.13
CA VAL A 213 17.88 -17.17 8.45
C VAL A 213 16.63 -16.68 9.17
N PHE A 214 16.40 -15.38 9.27
CA PHE A 214 15.22 -14.85 9.97
C PHE A 214 13.91 -15.17 9.24
N LEU A 215 13.91 -15.24 7.92
CA LEU A 215 12.75 -15.70 7.14
C LEU A 215 12.45 -17.19 7.40
N LEU A 216 13.48 -18.04 7.46
CA LEU A 216 13.32 -19.47 7.79
C LEU A 216 12.84 -19.65 9.23
N LEU A 217 13.43 -18.93 10.20
CA LEU A 217 12.97 -18.94 11.59
C LEU A 217 11.52 -18.47 11.69
N PHE A 218 11.14 -17.41 10.97
CA PHE A 218 9.77 -16.93 10.86
C PHE A 218 8.83 -18.05 10.37
N VAL A 219 9.15 -18.69 9.24
CA VAL A 219 8.31 -19.76 8.66
C VAL A 219 8.21 -20.95 9.61
N VAL A 220 9.30 -21.35 10.28
CA VAL A 220 9.30 -22.44 11.27
C VAL A 220 8.46 -22.09 12.50
N TRP A 221 8.58 -20.87 12.99
CA TRP A 221 7.79 -20.35 14.11
C TRP A 221 6.30 -20.34 13.77
N GLU A 222 5.92 -19.70 12.67
CA GLU A 222 4.53 -19.56 12.22
C GLU A 222 3.85 -20.92 11.94
N ARG A 223 4.63 -21.93 11.54
CA ARG A 223 4.12 -23.29 11.41
C ARG A 223 3.80 -23.95 12.74
N ARG A 224 4.35 -23.47 13.85
CA ARG A 224 4.15 -24.03 15.20
C ARG A 224 3.23 -23.17 16.07
N ALA A 225 3.13 -21.89 15.76
CA ALA A 225 2.30 -20.95 16.51
C ALA A 225 0.83 -21.39 16.49
N SER A 226 0.17 -21.31 17.65
CA SER A 226 -1.26 -21.59 17.81
C SER A 226 -2.09 -20.49 17.14
N GLU A 227 -1.64 -19.25 17.25
CA GLU A 227 -2.22 -18.07 16.61
C GLU A 227 -1.16 -17.33 15.79
N PRO A 228 -0.85 -17.83 14.57
CA PRO A 228 0.24 -17.29 13.78
C PRO A 228 -0.04 -15.84 13.33
N PHE A 229 1.00 -15.00 13.25
CA PHE A 229 0.93 -13.65 12.70
C PHE A 229 0.51 -13.67 11.21
N ILE A 230 1.16 -14.56 10.43
CA ILE A 230 0.79 -14.87 9.05
C ILE A 230 0.60 -16.38 8.96
N ASP A 231 -0.60 -16.86 8.64
CA ASP A 231 -0.85 -18.29 8.50
C ASP A 231 -0.15 -18.87 7.26
N VAL A 232 1.13 -19.23 7.42
CA VAL A 232 1.93 -19.86 6.36
C VAL A 232 1.42 -21.24 5.98
N ARG A 233 0.65 -21.92 6.85
CA ARG A 233 0.01 -23.21 6.56
C ARG A 233 -1.16 -23.03 5.61
N ALA A 234 -2.02 -22.02 5.87
CA ALA A 234 -3.10 -21.64 4.98
C ALA A 234 -2.55 -21.22 3.60
N LEU A 235 -1.45 -20.44 3.57
CA LEU A 235 -0.76 -20.08 2.33
C LEU A 235 -0.25 -21.30 1.56
N ALA A 236 0.41 -22.26 2.23
CA ALA A 236 0.92 -23.45 1.58
C ALA A 236 -0.21 -24.37 1.05
N ARG A 237 -1.34 -24.42 1.75
CA ARG A 237 -2.51 -25.22 1.37
C ARG A 237 -3.31 -24.58 0.24
N ASN A 238 -3.44 -23.24 0.24
CA ASN A 238 -4.23 -22.49 -0.74
C ASN A 238 -3.33 -21.83 -1.81
N ARG A 239 -2.95 -22.61 -2.83
CA ARG A 239 -2.11 -22.13 -3.94
C ARG A 239 -2.73 -20.94 -4.69
N ALA A 240 -4.06 -20.87 -4.77
CA ALA A 240 -4.76 -19.77 -5.43
C ALA A 240 -4.60 -18.45 -4.66
N LEU A 241 -4.68 -18.51 -3.32
CA LEU A 241 -4.42 -17.37 -2.45
C LEU A 241 -2.95 -16.92 -2.58
N SER A 242 -2.00 -17.85 -2.46
CA SER A 242 -0.56 -17.54 -2.58
C SER A 242 -0.19 -16.91 -3.92
N ALA A 243 -0.72 -17.45 -5.02
CA ALA A 243 -0.53 -16.88 -6.35
C ALA A 243 -1.14 -15.47 -6.47
N THR A 244 -2.30 -15.24 -5.81
CA THR A 244 -2.94 -13.92 -5.79
C THR A 244 -2.12 -12.90 -4.99
N LEU A 245 -1.57 -13.31 -3.84
CA LEU A 245 -0.70 -12.45 -3.03
C LEU A 245 0.61 -12.11 -3.75
N GLY A 246 1.25 -13.09 -4.40
CA GLY A 246 2.44 -12.87 -5.22
C GLY A 246 2.17 -11.90 -6.38
N ARG A 247 1.05 -12.08 -7.10
CA ARG A 247 0.63 -11.14 -8.14
C ARG A 247 0.34 -9.75 -7.59
N THR A 248 -0.32 -9.65 -6.43
CA THR A 248 -0.57 -8.39 -5.75
C THR A 248 0.73 -7.66 -5.43
N LEU A 249 1.69 -8.35 -4.84
CA LEU A 249 3.01 -7.80 -4.54
C LEU A 249 3.65 -7.18 -5.80
N VAL A 250 3.67 -7.92 -6.90
CA VAL A 250 4.30 -7.46 -8.15
C VAL A 250 3.52 -6.32 -8.81
N THR A 251 2.19 -6.39 -8.88
CA THR A 251 1.38 -5.31 -9.46
C THR A 251 1.46 -4.02 -8.65
N TYR A 252 1.52 -4.11 -7.33
CA TYR A 252 1.72 -2.94 -6.47
C TYR A 252 3.14 -2.38 -6.56
N SER A 253 4.17 -3.24 -6.74
CA SER A 253 5.53 -2.76 -7.01
C SER A 253 5.55 -1.92 -8.29
N CYS A 254 4.98 -2.40 -9.38
CA CYS A 254 4.91 -1.64 -10.63
C CYS A 254 4.09 -0.35 -10.49
N PHE A 255 2.94 -0.41 -9.80
CA PHE A 255 2.12 0.78 -9.57
C PHE A 255 2.86 1.85 -8.76
N TYR A 256 3.53 1.45 -7.69
CA TYR A 256 4.28 2.41 -6.87
C TYR A 256 5.56 2.92 -7.53
N LEU A 257 6.16 2.18 -8.47
CA LEU A 257 7.22 2.71 -9.34
C LEU A 257 6.73 3.92 -10.14
N ILE A 258 5.54 3.81 -10.73
CA ILE A 258 4.88 4.92 -11.43
C ILE A 258 4.59 6.06 -10.47
N PHE A 259 3.98 5.73 -9.32
CA PHE A 259 3.48 6.68 -8.34
C PHE A 259 4.60 7.47 -7.62
N PHE A 260 5.78 6.90 -7.49
CA PHE A 260 6.96 7.59 -6.92
C PHE A 260 7.89 8.15 -7.99
N GLY A 261 8.09 7.42 -9.09
CA GLY A 261 9.05 7.79 -10.13
C GLY A 261 8.63 9.00 -10.93
N ILE A 262 7.39 9.01 -11.44
CA ILE A 262 6.92 10.11 -12.30
C ILE A 262 6.91 11.47 -11.60
N PRO A 263 6.38 11.64 -10.36
CA PRO A 263 6.44 12.94 -9.69
C PRO A 263 7.85 13.45 -9.40
N GLN A 264 8.79 12.54 -9.11
CA GLN A 264 10.20 12.91 -8.92
C GLN A 264 10.83 13.34 -10.24
N TRP A 265 10.63 12.56 -11.31
CA TRP A 265 11.12 12.88 -12.64
C TRP A 265 10.59 14.23 -13.16
N LEU A 266 9.28 14.50 -12.98
CA LEU A 266 8.67 15.79 -13.36
C LEU A 266 9.34 16.98 -12.66
N GLN A 267 9.74 16.81 -11.39
CA GLN A 267 10.40 17.85 -10.62
C GLN A 267 11.90 17.96 -10.97
N TYR A 268 12.64 16.84 -11.02
CA TYR A 268 14.09 16.88 -11.24
C TYR A 268 14.45 17.12 -12.72
N SER A 269 13.85 16.41 -13.66
CA SER A 269 14.24 16.45 -15.08
C SER A 269 13.51 17.50 -15.88
N ARG A 270 12.26 17.82 -15.53
CA ARG A 270 11.48 18.85 -16.20
C ARG A 270 11.46 20.19 -15.47
N GLY A 271 12.05 20.27 -14.28
CA GLY A 271 12.05 21.49 -13.47
C GLY A 271 10.64 21.94 -13.05
N MET A 272 9.65 21.05 -13.06
CA MET A 272 8.29 21.39 -12.67
C MET A 272 8.20 21.67 -11.16
N THR A 273 7.37 22.64 -10.80
CA THR A 273 7.00 22.85 -9.40
C THR A 273 6.21 21.66 -8.86
N ALA A 274 6.16 21.51 -7.54
CA ALA A 274 5.36 20.48 -6.89
C ALA A 274 3.87 20.52 -7.31
N ILE A 275 3.33 21.72 -7.50
CA ILE A 275 1.95 21.91 -8.00
C ILE A 275 1.79 21.34 -9.40
N GLN A 276 2.69 21.73 -10.32
CA GLN A 276 2.64 21.26 -11.71
C GLN A 276 2.79 19.74 -11.81
N ALA A 277 3.74 19.15 -11.07
CA ALA A 277 3.93 17.71 -10.99
C ALA A 277 2.68 17.00 -10.43
N GLY A 278 2.08 17.54 -9.37
CA GLY A 278 0.85 17.01 -8.79
C GLY A 278 -0.35 17.10 -9.74
N LEU A 279 -0.52 18.19 -10.45
CA LEU A 279 -1.60 18.35 -11.44
C LEU A 279 -1.41 17.44 -12.66
N THR A 280 -0.17 17.22 -13.10
CA THR A 280 0.16 16.26 -14.17
C THR A 280 -0.21 14.83 -13.80
N MET A 281 -0.25 14.49 -12.51
CA MET A 281 -0.71 13.18 -12.01
C MET A 281 -2.24 13.05 -11.89
N LEU A 282 -3.00 14.14 -12.05
CA LEU A 282 -4.46 14.11 -11.91
C LEU A 282 -5.16 13.16 -12.91
N PRO A 283 -4.75 13.05 -14.19
CA PRO A 283 -5.33 12.07 -15.11
C PRO A 283 -5.13 10.62 -14.63
N VAL A 284 -4.01 10.28 -13.99
CA VAL A 284 -3.79 8.96 -13.39
C VAL A 284 -4.86 8.69 -12.32
N ALA A 285 -5.08 9.65 -11.44
CA ALA A 285 -6.07 9.53 -10.36
C ALA A 285 -7.50 9.41 -10.90
N GLY A 286 -7.89 10.28 -11.83
CA GLY A 286 -9.22 10.27 -12.44
C GLY A 286 -9.50 8.95 -13.17
N MET A 287 -8.55 8.51 -14.01
CA MET A 287 -8.70 7.23 -14.71
C MET A 287 -8.68 6.04 -13.77
N SER A 288 -7.95 6.06 -12.65
CA SER A 288 -7.98 4.99 -11.65
C SER A 288 -9.39 4.81 -11.05
N VAL A 289 -10.12 5.88 -10.80
CA VAL A 289 -11.50 5.83 -10.31
C VAL A 289 -12.42 5.23 -11.37
N VAL A 290 -12.35 5.71 -12.60
CA VAL A 290 -13.13 5.18 -13.74
C VAL A 290 -12.80 3.72 -13.97
N ALA A 291 -11.52 3.35 -13.99
CA ALA A 291 -11.05 1.99 -14.15
C ALA A 291 -11.51 1.05 -13.02
N THR A 292 -11.61 1.55 -11.79
CA THR A 292 -12.18 0.77 -10.65
C THR A 292 -13.64 0.44 -10.90
N MET A 293 -14.45 1.39 -11.39
CA MET A 293 -15.86 1.16 -11.71
C MET A 293 -16.03 0.19 -12.89
N LEU A 294 -15.24 0.39 -13.95
CA LEU A 294 -15.24 -0.50 -15.12
C LEU A 294 -14.72 -1.89 -14.76
N GLY A 295 -13.67 -1.98 -13.96
CA GLY A 295 -13.11 -3.22 -13.46
C GLY A 295 -14.11 -4.04 -12.63
N ALA A 296 -14.91 -3.39 -11.77
CA ALA A 296 -15.97 -4.03 -11.03
C ALA A 296 -17.09 -4.60 -11.95
N ARG A 297 -17.45 -3.86 -13.01
CA ARG A 297 -18.40 -4.34 -14.02
C ARG A 297 -17.82 -5.51 -14.82
N THR A 298 -16.57 -5.39 -15.26
CA THR A 298 -15.85 -6.43 -16.00
C THR A 298 -15.74 -7.71 -15.17
N TYR A 299 -15.40 -7.58 -13.88
CA TYR A 299 -15.31 -8.71 -12.97
C TYR A 299 -16.65 -9.47 -12.85
N LYS A 300 -17.77 -8.73 -12.72
CA LYS A 300 -19.12 -9.34 -12.65
C LYS A 300 -19.50 -10.05 -13.94
N ARG A 301 -19.12 -9.52 -15.10
CA ARG A 301 -19.54 -10.05 -16.41
C ARG A 301 -18.61 -11.11 -16.97
N PHE A 302 -17.31 -10.94 -16.82
CA PHE A 302 -16.28 -11.75 -17.47
C PHE A 302 -15.32 -12.44 -16.49
N GLY A 303 -15.51 -12.23 -15.18
CA GLY A 303 -14.73 -12.87 -14.12
C GLY A 303 -13.34 -12.26 -13.86
N PRO A 304 -12.58 -12.89 -12.94
CA PRO A 304 -11.29 -12.37 -12.48
C PRO A 304 -10.23 -12.33 -13.57
N ARG A 305 -10.19 -13.35 -14.43
CA ARG A 305 -9.16 -13.48 -15.48
C ARG A 305 -9.21 -12.31 -16.46
N ALA A 306 -10.38 -11.98 -16.99
CA ALA A 306 -10.53 -10.86 -17.94
C ALA A 306 -10.16 -9.53 -17.28
N THR A 307 -10.61 -9.30 -16.05
CA THR A 307 -10.31 -8.08 -15.30
C THR A 307 -8.80 -7.91 -15.09
N LEU A 308 -8.10 -8.96 -14.67
CA LEU A 308 -6.66 -8.93 -14.44
C LEU A 308 -5.86 -8.83 -15.74
N LEU A 309 -6.29 -9.48 -16.83
CA LEU A 309 -5.64 -9.33 -18.14
C LEU A 309 -5.70 -7.91 -18.64
N ILE A 310 -6.86 -7.25 -18.57
CA ILE A 310 -7.02 -5.84 -18.99
C ILE A 310 -6.09 -4.94 -18.17
N GLY A 311 -6.13 -5.06 -16.84
CA GLY A 311 -5.31 -4.23 -15.97
C GLY A 311 -3.81 -4.45 -16.16
N THR A 312 -3.37 -5.71 -16.32
CA THR A 312 -1.96 -6.03 -16.51
C THR A 312 -1.47 -5.70 -17.92
N PHE A 313 -2.32 -5.83 -18.94
CA PHE A 313 -2.02 -5.36 -20.30
C PHE A 313 -1.83 -3.84 -20.32
N ALA A 314 -2.73 -3.09 -19.69
CA ALA A 314 -2.59 -1.64 -19.58
C ALA A 314 -1.32 -1.24 -18.80
N LEU A 315 -0.90 -2.05 -17.80
CA LEU A 315 0.35 -1.84 -17.08
C LEU A 315 1.57 -2.07 -17.99
N CYS A 316 1.54 -3.11 -18.83
CA CYS A 316 2.59 -3.39 -19.81
C CYS A 316 2.71 -2.25 -20.84
N VAL A 317 1.58 -1.83 -21.41
CA VAL A 317 1.52 -0.69 -22.35
C VAL A 317 2.02 0.59 -21.67
N GLY A 318 1.59 0.85 -20.43
CA GLY A 318 2.06 1.98 -19.64
C GLY A 318 3.58 1.97 -19.43
N GLY A 319 4.17 0.81 -19.12
CA GLY A 319 5.63 0.65 -19.03
C GLY A 319 6.36 0.97 -20.33
N VAL A 320 5.82 0.50 -21.47
CA VAL A 320 6.37 0.80 -22.81
C VAL A 320 6.24 2.29 -23.15
N LEU A 321 5.11 2.92 -22.82
CA LEU A 321 4.92 4.35 -23.02
C LEU A 321 5.88 5.20 -22.18
N ILE A 322 6.11 4.82 -20.92
CA ILE A 322 7.15 5.46 -20.09
C ILE A 322 8.52 5.31 -20.74
N ALA A 323 8.85 4.13 -21.26
CA ALA A 323 10.18 3.86 -21.82
C ALA A 323 10.45 4.53 -23.16
N LEU A 324 9.42 4.80 -23.98
CA LEU A 324 9.59 5.25 -25.36
C LEU A 324 9.04 6.66 -25.62
N VAL A 325 8.08 7.13 -24.84
CA VAL A 325 7.30 8.35 -25.14
C VAL A 325 7.54 9.46 -24.11
N GLU A 326 7.68 9.10 -22.82
CA GLU A 326 7.95 10.11 -21.80
C GLU A 326 9.40 10.60 -21.87
N SER A 327 9.55 11.91 -22.07
CA SER A 327 10.86 12.58 -22.05
C SER A 327 10.73 13.98 -21.46
N SER A 328 11.86 14.57 -21.05
CA SER A 328 11.88 15.94 -20.51
C SER A 328 11.40 16.98 -21.50
N THR A 329 11.42 16.69 -22.81
CA THR A 329 10.95 17.57 -23.90
C THR A 329 9.55 17.26 -24.40
N ALA A 330 8.92 16.15 -23.97
CA ALA A 330 7.60 15.75 -24.46
C ALA A 330 6.50 16.81 -24.13
N PRO A 331 5.55 17.08 -25.04
CA PRO A 331 4.44 17.99 -24.77
C PRO A 331 3.59 17.54 -23.58
N LEU A 332 3.04 18.48 -22.81
CA LEU A 332 2.16 18.17 -21.66
C LEU A 332 0.95 17.32 -22.03
N ALA A 333 0.40 17.53 -23.26
CA ALA A 333 -0.71 16.72 -23.76
C ALA A 333 -0.34 15.22 -23.88
N VAL A 334 0.89 14.92 -24.30
CA VAL A 334 1.39 13.55 -24.39
C VAL A 334 1.52 12.95 -23.00
N LEU A 335 2.08 13.68 -22.04
CA LEU A 335 2.16 13.21 -20.65
C LEU A 335 0.78 12.95 -20.05
N ALA A 336 -0.19 13.81 -20.32
CA ALA A 336 -1.58 13.62 -19.86
C ALA A 336 -2.22 12.37 -20.47
N LEU A 337 -1.98 12.08 -21.76
CA LEU A 337 -2.46 10.86 -22.41
C LEU A 337 -1.82 9.61 -21.83
N VAL A 338 -0.49 9.62 -21.61
CA VAL A 338 0.20 8.53 -20.95
C VAL A 338 -0.31 8.33 -19.52
N ALA A 339 -0.50 9.43 -18.78
CA ALA A 339 -1.05 9.40 -17.42
C ALA A 339 -2.45 8.75 -17.35
N LEU A 340 -3.32 8.98 -18.36
CA LEU A 340 -4.61 8.28 -18.45
C LEU A 340 -4.41 6.76 -18.56
N VAL A 341 -3.48 6.29 -19.41
CA VAL A 341 -3.19 4.85 -19.54
C VAL A 341 -2.67 4.29 -18.23
N LEU A 342 -1.79 5.01 -17.53
CA LEU A 342 -1.19 4.60 -16.25
C LEU A 342 -2.21 4.52 -15.09
N GLY A 343 -3.37 5.16 -15.20
CA GLY A 343 -4.46 5.04 -14.24
C GLY A 343 -5.24 3.72 -14.34
N ILE A 344 -5.30 3.10 -15.53
CA ILE A 344 -6.10 1.88 -15.77
C ILE A 344 -5.67 0.70 -14.91
N PRO A 345 -4.36 0.37 -14.80
CA PRO A 345 -3.88 -0.78 -14.04
C PRO A 345 -4.33 -0.76 -12.58
N ASN A 346 -4.30 0.41 -11.94
CA ASN A 346 -4.65 0.54 -10.53
C ASN A 346 -6.09 0.09 -10.25
N GLY A 347 -7.05 0.54 -11.07
CA GLY A 347 -8.45 0.16 -10.91
C GLY A 347 -8.71 -1.33 -11.16
N PHE A 348 -8.29 -1.83 -12.31
CA PHE A 348 -8.57 -3.21 -12.73
C PHE A 348 -7.82 -4.25 -11.88
N ASN A 349 -6.52 -4.07 -11.64
CA ASN A 349 -5.73 -5.04 -10.87
C ASN A 349 -6.13 -5.05 -9.38
N ASN A 350 -6.45 -3.88 -8.81
CA ASN A 350 -6.91 -3.81 -7.42
C ASN A 350 -8.23 -4.58 -7.22
N ILE A 351 -9.25 -4.26 -8.03
CA ILE A 351 -10.55 -4.95 -7.98
C ILE A 351 -10.39 -6.44 -8.29
N GLY A 352 -9.62 -6.79 -9.32
CA GLY A 352 -9.39 -8.18 -9.72
C GLY A 352 -8.74 -9.01 -8.62
N ASN A 353 -7.66 -8.52 -8.04
CA ASN A 353 -6.92 -9.21 -6.98
C ASN A 353 -7.72 -9.28 -5.66
N GLN A 354 -8.34 -8.18 -5.23
CA GLN A 354 -9.11 -8.14 -3.98
C GLN A 354 -10.33 -9.05 -4.03
N ASN A 355 -11.08 -9.04 -5.12
CA ASN A 355 -12.23 -9.93 -5.28
C ASN A 355 -11.80 -11.39 -5.42
N LEU A 356 -10.64 -11.67 -6.04
CA LEU A 356 -10.12 -13.02 -6.13
C LEU A 356 -9.71 -13.55 -4.74
N VAL A 357 -9.08 -12.74 -3.89
CA VAL A 357 -8.83 -13.11 -2.49
C VAL A 357 -10.13 -13.52 -1.80
N ASN A 358 -11.19 -12.71 -1.93
CA ASN A 358 -12.49 -13.01 -1.33
C ASN A 358 -13.14 -14.30 -1.89
N SER A 359 -12.87 -14.65 -3.15
CA SER A 359 -13.46 -15.84 -3.79
C SER A 359 -12.72 -17.14 -3.52
N VAL A 360 -11.44 -17.06 -3.10
CA VAL A 360 -10.60 -18.24 -2.84
C VAL A 360 -10.40 -18.52 -1.34
N THR A 361 -11.09 -17.78 -0.47
CA THR A 361 -11.03 -17.92 0.99
C THR A 361 -12.42 -18.13 1.58
N THR A 362 -12.49 -18.84 2.71
CA THR A 362 -13.74 -19.00 3.48
C THR A 362 -14.13 -17.72 4.23
N ILE A 363 -15.35 -17.65 4.75
CA ILE A 363 -15.84 -16.49 5.51
C ILE A 363 -14.98 -16.28 6.78
N GLU A 364 -14.54 -17.36 7.41
CA GLU A 364 -13.69 -17.34 8.61
C GLU A 364 -12.27 -16.82 8.29
N GLU A 365 -11.73 -17.18 7.14
CA GLU A 365 -10.36 -16.86 6.73
C GLU A 365 -10.23 -15.50 6.01
N VAL A 366 -11.33 -14.92 5.51
CA VAL A 366 -11.31 -13.75 4.65
C VAL A 366 -10.65 -12.52 5.32
N GLY A 367 -10.85 -12.35 6.61
CA GLY A 367 -10.24 -11.24 7.36
C GLY A 367 -8.71 -11.32 7.37
N THR A 368 -8.17 -12.53 7.65
CA THR A 368 -6.73 -12.80 7.63
C THR A 368 -6.17 -12.68 6.21
N ALA A 369 -6.89 -13.20 5.20
CA ALA A 369 -6.48 -13.13 3.80
C ALA A 369 -6.41 -11.68 3.27
N ILE A 370 -7.35 -10.82 3.67
CA ILE A 370 -7.31 -9.38 3.37
C ILE A 370 -6.12 -8.69 4.07
N GLY A 371 -5.82 -9.09 5.30
CA GLY A 371 -4.62 -8.63 6.01
C GLY A 371 -3.35 -8.98 5.22
N MET A 372 -3.21 -10.24 4.81
CA MET A 372 -2.08 -10.71 3.98
C MET A 372 -2.02 -10.01 2.62
N TYR A 373 -3.17 -9.75 1.98
CA TYR A 373 -3.26 -8.97 0.74
C TYR A 373 -2.67 -7.56 0.92
N ARG A 374 -3.01 -6.88 2.00
CA ARG A 374 -2.45 -5.55 2.32
C ARG A 374 -0.97 -5.60 2.61
N THR A 375 -0.51 -6.60 3.36
CA THR A 375 0.92 -6.83 3.62
C THR A 375 1.67 -7.02 2.30
N ALA A 376 1.18 -7.86 1.39
CA ALA A 376 1.77 -8.05 0.07
C ALA A 376 1.83 -6.74 -0.74
N ALA A 377 0.77 -5.92 -0.68
CA ALA A 377 0.74 -4.62 -1.34
C ALA A 377 1.78 -3.65 -0.77
N PHE A 378 1.96 -3.60 0.56
CA PHE A 378 2.94 -2.73 1.19
C PHE A 378 4.39 -3.20 1.01
N ILE A 379 4.62 -4.52 0.99
CA ILE A 379 5.92 -5.08 0.58
C ILE A 379 6.21 -4.68 -0.87
N GLY A 380 5.22 -4.77 -1.77
CA GLY A 380 5.33 -4.31 -3.14
C GLY A 380 5.68 -2.82 -3.25
N ALA A 381 5.03 -1.97 -2.45
CA ALA A 381 5.35 -0.54 -2.39
C ALA A 381 6.79 -0.28 -1.94
N ASN A 382 7.29 -1.06 -0.99
CA ASN A 382 8.67 -0.97 -0.52
C ASN A 382 9.66 -1.43 -1.59
N LEU A 383 9.39 -2.56 -2.25
CA LEU A 383 10.20 -3.03 -3.38
C LEU A 383 10.25 -1.99 -4.51
N ALA A 384 9.17 -1.24 -4.75
CA ALA A 384 9.16 -0.15 -5.73
C ALA A 384 10.19 0.92 -5.40
N VAL A 385 10.31 1.35 -4.13
CA VAL A 385 11.31 2.33 -3.71
C VAL A 385 12.72 1.85 -4.00
N VAL A 386 13.02 0.60 -3.63
CA VAL A 386 14.32 -0.02 -3.88
C VAL A 386 14.59 -0.16 -5.38
N THR A 387 13.61 -0.65 -6.14
CA THR A 387 13.72 -0.81 -7.59
C THR A 387 13.95 0.53 -8.28
N LEU A 388 13.24 1.60 -7.86
CA LEU A 388 13.43 2.94 -8.40
C LEU A 388 14.86 3.44 -8.15
N GLN A 389 15.42 3.21 -6.95
CA GLN A 389 16.81 3.54 -6.66
C GLN A 389 17.79 2.77 -7.54
N ILE A 390 17.53 1.49 -7.84
CA ILE A 390 18.38 0.68 -8.70
C ILE A 390 18.29 1.14 -10.17
N THR A 391 17.08 1.42 -10.66
CA THR A 391 16.85 1.76 -12.08
C THR A 391 17.16 3.22 -12.40
N ALA A 392 16.78 4.15 -11.53
CA ALA A 392 16.86 5.59 -11.79
C ALA A 392 17.95 6.32 -10.98
N GLY A 393 18.36 5.76 -9.86
CA GLY A 393 19.38 6.42 -9.06
C GLY A 393 18.81 7.37 -8.00
N ASP A 394 19.64 8.33 -7.54
CA ASP A 394 19.25 9.32 -6.54
C ASP A 394 18.42 10.45 -7.14
N VAL A 395 18.58 10.68 -8.45
CA VAL A 395 17.82 11.66 -9.24
C VAL A 395 17.23 10.94 -10.43
N VAL A 396 15.93 11.00 -10.55
CA VAL A 396 15.21 10.35 -11.65
C VAL A 396 15.34 11.23 -12.90
N ASP A 397 16.28 10.87 -13.77
CA ASP A 397 16.45 11.45 -15.11
C ASP A 397 15.66 10.68 -16.18
N ASP A 398 15.68 11.15 -17.44
CA ASP A 398 14.99 10.48 -18.55
C ASP A 398 15.48 9.03 -18.72
N ALA A 399 16.80 8.79 -18.63
CA ALA A 399 17.36 7.46 -18.77
C ALA A 399 16.93 6.52 -17.63
N GLY A 400 16.89 7.02 -16.41
CA GLY A 400 16.37 6.28 -15.25
C GLY A 400 14.89 5.98 -15.35
N LEU A 401 14.10 6.94 -15.82
CA LEU A 401 12.68 6.75 -16.07
C LEU A 401 12.45 5.68 -17.16
N HIS A 402 13.19 5.74 -18.26
CA HIS A 402 13.09 4.75 -19.34
C HIS A 402 13.48 3.34 -18.87
N ARG A 403 14.57 3.18 -18.08
CA ARG A 403 14.92 1.88 -17.46
C ARG A 403 13.82 1.37 -16.56
N THR A 404 13.20 2.24 -15.78
CA THR A 404 12.04 1.90 -14.93
C THR A 404 10.84 1.48 -15.79
N GLY A 405 10.58 2.17 -16.89
CA GLY A 405 9.53 1.81 -17.86
C GLY A 405 9.73 0.40 -18.46
N TRP A 406 10.94 0.10 -18.91
CA TRP A 406 11.29 -1.24 -19.42
C TRP A 406 11.16 -2.33 -18.36
N PHE A 407 11.55 -2.04 -17.12
CA PHE A 407 11.36 -2.97 -16.00
C PHE A 407 9.88 -3.26 -15.78
N ILE A 408 9.03 -2.23 -15.74
CA ILE A 408 7.57 -2.38 -15.59
C ILE A 408 7.00 -3.20 -16.74
N ALA A 409 7.39 -2.92 -17.99
CA ALA A 409 6.92 -3.64 -19.17
C ALA A 409 7.30 -5.12 -19.12
N ALA A 410 8.55 -5.43 -18.82
CA ALA A 410 9.05 -6.81 -18.74
C ALA A 410 8.33 -7.62 -17.63
N VAL A 411 8.21 -7.05 -16.43
CA VAL A 411 7.54 -7.70 -15.31
C VAL A 411 6.05 -7.88 -15.57
N SER A 412 5.39 -6.87 -16.19
CA SER A 412 3.98 -6.96 -16.56
C SER A 412 3.72 -8.01 -17.65
N LEU A 413 4.64 -8.15 -18.60
CA LEU A 413 4.56 -9.20 -19.62
C LEU A 413 4.63 -10.60 -19.00
N LEU A 414 5.55 -10.81 -18.04
CA LEU A 414 5.62 -12.07 -17.30
C LEU A 414 4.33 -12.36 -16.52
N LEU A 415 3.75 -11.33 -15.90
CA LEU A 415 2.45 -11.46 -15.24
C LEU A 415 1.33 -11.79 -16.21
N LEU A 416 1.29 -11.19 -17.41
CA LEU A 416 0.29 -11.50 -18.44
C LEU A 416 0.35 -12.96 -18.84
N VAL A 417 1.57 -13.48 -19.09
CA VAL A 417 1.77 -14.89 -19.37
C VAL A 417 1.27 -15.77 -18.22
N GLY A 418 1.64 -15.44 -16.99
CA GLY A 418 1.20 -16.17 -15.79
C GLY A 418 -0.33 -16.16 -15.61
N ILE A 419 -1.01 -15.04 -15.87
CA ILE A 419 -2.48 -14.95 -15.84
C ILE A 419 -3.09 -15.76 -16.96
N GLY A 420 -2.50 -15.71 -18.16
CA GLY A 420 -2.94 -16.46 -19.34
C GLY A 420 -2.97 -17.96 -19.09
N PHE A 421 -1.97 -18.54 -18.44
CA PHE A 421 -1.87 -19.97 -18.14
C PHE A 421 -2.47 -20.39 -16.79
N SER A 422 -2.98 -19.48 -15.98
CA SER A 422 -3.53 -19.80 -14.66
C SER A 422 -4.85 -20.57 -14.76
N GLN A 423 -4.84 -21.84 -14.40
CA GLN A 423 -6.04 -22.70 -14.37
C GLN A 423 -7.01 -22.35 -13.22
N HIS A 424 -6.52 -21.74 -12.13
CA HIS A 424 -7.32 -21.41 -10.94
C HIS A 424 -8.31 -20.27 -11.16
N MET A 425 -8.09 -19.41 -12.16
CA MET A 425 -8.95 -18.27 -12.45
C MET A 425 -10.22 -18.65 -13.28
N GLY A 426 -10.20 -19.80 -13.97
CA GLY A 426 -11.36 -20.28 -14.75
C GLY A 426 -12.45 -20.93 -13.92
N ARG A 427 -12.17 -21.28 -12.65
CA ARG A 427 -13.11 -21.98 -11.74
C ARG A 427 -13.81 -21.08 -10.73
N ALA A 428 -13.45 -19.81 -10.64
CA ALA A 428 -14.14 -18.82 -9.81
C ALA A 428 -15.45 -18.40 -10.51
N THR A 429 -16.48 -19.21 -10.37
CA THR A 429 -17.83 -18.92 -10.87
C THR A 429 -18.45 -17.74 -10.11
N PRO A 430 -19.23 -16.87 -10.78
CA PRO A 430 -19.89 -15.69 -10.16
C PRO A 430 -20.96 -16.01 -9.10
N SER A 431 -21.16 -17.27 -8.73
CA SER A 431 -22.29 -17.76 -7.94
C SER A 431 -22.32 -17.39 -6.45
N ALA A 432 -21.28 -16.73 -5.91
CA ALA A 432 -21.26 -16.39 -4.49
C ALA A 432 -21.91 -15.03 -4.13
N PHE A 433 -22.43 -14.27 -5.09
CA PHE A 433 -23.01 -12.94 -4.85
C PHE A 433 -24.51 -12.79 -5.15
N THR A 434 -25.21 -13.88 -5.50
CA THR A 434 -26.69 -13.90 -5.58
C THR A 434 -27.26 -14.54 -4.33
N GLY A 435 -26.94 -14.01 -3.17
CA GLY A 435 -27.70 -14.24 -1.95
C GLY A 435 -29.01 -13.44 -2.04
N ARG A 436 -30.13 -14.17 -2.13
CA ARG A 436 -31.49 -13.68 -1.97
C ARG A 436 -31.67 -12.97 -0.63
#